data_54a3cf8aaae7e58cc3ec0ed660afce59
#
_entry.id   54a3cf8aaae7e58cc3ec0ed660afce59
#
_cell.length_a   1.000
_cell.length_b   1.000
_cell.length_c   1.000
_cell.angle_alpha   90.00
_cell.angle_beta   90.00
_cell.angle_gamma   90.00
#
_symmetry.space_group_name_H-M   'P 1'
#
loop_
_entity.id
_entity.type
_entity.pdbx_description
1 polymer ?
#
loop_
_entity_poly.entity_id
_entity_poly.type
_entity_poly.pdbx_seq_one_letter_code
_entity_poly.pdbx_strand_id
1 'polypeptide(L)'
;PYNFDTQNITTSGLLLNPEDRWSGIMRKLETTDFELQNIEFVEFWIMDPFSDDSENQSGGNLILNLGNVSEDVLKDGFKSFENGLPSSELLENIDEESSVWGRMPTTFALTNSFDIDAESRQFQDVGLDGLRDIDERIFFDTSYVKKIENIYGIDSDAYNLALSDPSSDNYKYFLGDDLDNEEASILKRYEYFSGIDGNSAIPNPTPTMSTTIPNTEDINFDNTLNESESYYHYNIPLFPEMKIGDSYITDIQETEVNTPTGGRTIKWYQFKI
;
A
#
# COMPACT_ATOMS: atom_id res chain seq x y z
N PRO A 1 -7.62 -10.90 -0.88
CA PRO A 1 -6.34 -11.03 -0.18
C PRO A 1 -5.25 -11.54 -1.12
N TYR A 2 -4.17 -10.79 -1.24
CA TYR A 2 -3.04 -11.12 -2.12
C TYR A 2 -2.20 -12.28 -1.59
N ASN A 3 -2.46 -12.75 -0.37
CA ASN A 3 -1.82 -13.92 0.22
C ASN A 3 -2.87 -14.90 0.71
N PHE A 4 -3.15 -15.92 -0.09
CA PHE A 4 -4.09 -16.99 0.27
C PHE A 4 -3.52 -18.02 1.26
N ASP A 5 -2.31 -17.86 1.73
CA ASP A 5 -1.71 -18.78 2.68
C ASP A 5 -2.17 -18.47 4.11
N THR A 6 -3.31 -19.03 4.46
CA THR A 6 -3.97 -18.85 5.75
C THR A 6 -3.18 -19.41 6.94
N GLN A 7 -2.06 -20.11 6.72
CA GLN A 7 -1.23 -20.67 7.79
C GLN A 7 -0.04 -19.77 8.15
N ASN A 8 0.17 -18.69 7.42
CA ASN A 8 1.30 -17.77 7.62
C ASN A 8 0.95 -16.53 8.47
N ILE A 9 -0.08 -16.63 9.29
CA ILE A 9 -0.46 -15.58 10.24
C ILE A 9 -0.59 -16.13 11.66
N THR A 10 -0.52 -15.25 12.66
CA THR A 10 -0.78 -15.55 14.06
C THR A 10 -2.28 -15.51 14.37
N THR A 11 -2.69 -15.93 15.58
CA THR A 11 -4.07 -15.76 16.06
C THR A 11 -4.51 -14.30 16.17
N SER A 12 -3.55 -13.37 16.26
CA SER A 12 -3.80 -11.92 16.26
C SER A 12 -3.79 -11.31 14.87
N GLY A 13 -3.65 -12.10 13.80
CA GLY A 13 -3.65 -11.61 12.43
C GLY A 13 -2.31 -11.06 11.94
N LEU A 14 -1.26 -11.13 12.74
CA LEU A 14 0.08 -10.70 12.34
C LEU A 14 0.76 -11.74 11.45
N LEU A 15 1.58 -11.30 10.53
CA LEU A 15 2.36 -12.20 9.67
C LEU A 15 3.34 -13.02 10.50
N LEU A 16 3.41 -14.32 10.22
CA LEU A 16 4.53 -15.17 10.61
C LEU A 16 5.68 -14.93 9.65
N ASN A 17 6.90 -14.87 10.16
CA ASN A 17 8.12 -14.64 9.38
C ASN A 17 8.02 -13.36 8.50
N PRO A 18 7.83 -12.18 9.08
CA PRO A 18 7.72 -10.94 8.31
C PRO A 18 8.98 -10.66 7.46
N GLU A 19 10.14 -11.19 7.86
CA GLU A 19 11.41 -11.11 7.12
C GLU A 19 11.37 -11.80 5.74
N ASP A 20 10.46 -12.74 5.53
CA ASP A 20 10.25 -13.42 4.25
C ASP A 20 9.23 -12.68 3.35
N ARG A 21 8.73 -11.54 3.81
CA ARG A 21 7.70 -10.76 3.12
C ARG A 21 8.27 -9.45 2.60
N TRP A 22 7.59 -8.90 1.61
CA TRP A 22 7.91 -7.60 1.07
C TRP A 22 6.65 -6.82 0.75
N SER A 23 6.79 -5.51 0.76
CA SER A 23 5.79 -4.56 0.27
C SER A 23 6.51 -3.53 -0.58
N GLY A 24 5.82 -2.92 -1.52
CA GLY A 24 6.43 -1.98 -2.44
C GLY A 24 5.55 -0.76 -2.70
N ILE A 25 6.20 0.33 -3.09
CA ILE A 25 5.55 1.55 -3.55
C ILE A 25 6.16 1.90 -4.89
N MET A 26 5.34 2.05 -5.91
CA MET A 26 5.78 2.60 -7.20
C MET A 26 5.52 4.10 -7.24
N ARG A 27 6.42 4.82 -7.90
CA ARG A 27 6.28 6.26 -8.18
C ARG A 27 6.90 6.57 -9.52
N LYS A 28 6.20 7.39 -10.30
CA LYS A 28 6.74 7.96 -11.53
C LYS A 28 7.93 8.86 -11.22
N LEU A 29 8.98 8.72 -12.00
CA LEU A 29 10.06 9.69 -12.02
C LEU A 29 9.80 10.74 -13.11
N GLU A 30 10.03 12.00 -12.78
CA GLU A 30 9.79 13.12 -13.73
C GLU A 30 10.81 13.14 -14.87
N THR A 31 11.95 12.47 -14.70
CA THR A 31 12.97 12.35 -15.74
C THR A 31 13.13 10.90 -16.18
N THR A 32 13.20 10.71 -17.48
CA THR A 32 13.42 9.40 -18.11
C THR A 32 14.87 9.15 -18.50
N ASP A 33 15.73 10.17 -18.40
CA ASP A 33 17.13 10.10 -18.81
C ASP A 33 18.02 10.78 -17.76
N PHE A 34 18.61 9.99 -16.90
CA PHE A 34 19.48 10.48 -15.82
C PHE A 34 20.80 11.05 -16.35
N GLU A 35 21.33 10.50 -17.44
CA GLU A 35 22.58 10.97 -18.05
C GLU A 35 22.39 12.35 -18.66
N LEU A 36 21.32 12.56 -19.42
CA LEU A 36 20.99 13.85 -20.03
C LEU A 36 20.75 14.94 -18.98
N GLN A 37 20.20 14.58 -17.83
CA GLN A 37 19.94 15.48 -16.71
C GLN A 37 21.15 15.64 -15.77
N ASN A 38 22.27 14.97 -16.04
CA ASN A 38 23.47 14.95 -15.21
C ASN A 38 23.15 14.57 -13.75
N ILE A 39 22.26 13.60 -13.54
CA ILE A 39 21.97 13.07 -12.21
C ILE A 39 23.12 12.15 -11.81
N GLU A 40 23.80 12.49 -10.72
CA GLU A 40 24.95 11.75 -10.21
C GLU A 40 24.59 10.84 -9.06
N PHE A 41 23.52 11.15 -8.32
CA PHE A 41 23.09 10.38 -7.16
C PHE A 41 21.60 10.58 -6.87
N VAL A 42 21.05 9.65 -6.10
CA VAL A 42 19.72 9.76 -5.51
C VAL A 42 19.90 9.91 -4.00
N GLU A 43 19.25 10.91 -3.43
CA GLU A 43 19.30 11.22 -2.00
C GLU A 43 17.90 11.19 -1.40
N PHE A 44 17.75 10.54 -0.25
CA PHE A 44 16.48 10.47 0.46
C PHE A 44 16.69 10.29 1.96
N TRP A 45 15.66 10.59 2.74
CA TRP A 45 15.65 10.43 4.17
C TRP A 45 14.68 9.33 4.60
N ILE A 46 15.11 8.50 5.55
CA ILE A 46 14.25 7.51 6.20
C ILE A 46 14.22 7.83 7.69
N MET A 47 13.03 7.89 8.24
CA MET A 47 12.85 7.88 9.68
C MET A 47 13.25 6.51 10.22
N ASP A 48 13.94 6.47 11.37
CA ASP A 48 14.34 5.22 12.00
C ASP A 48 13.12 4.31 12.23
N PRO A 49 13.01 3.18 11.51
CA PRO A 49 11.85 2.30 11.63
C PRO A 49 11.87 1.44 12.91
N PHE A 50 13.01 1.42 13.62
CA PHE A 50 13.20 0.57 14.79
C PHE A 50 12.96 1.28 16.12
N SER A 51 12.84 2.60 16.11
CA SER A 51 12.73 3.41 17.33
C SER A 51 11.45 3.17 18.12
N ASP A 52 10.38 2.69 17.46
CA ASP A 52 9.07 2.43 18.06
C ASP A 52 8.80 0.95 18.30
N ASP A 53 9.59 0.08 17.73
CA ASP A 53 9.39 -1.35 17.76
C ASP A 53 10.53 -2.02 18.52
N SER A 54 10.34 -2.17 19.82
CA SER A 54 11.32 -2.87 20.67
C SER A 54 11.39 -4.38 20.43
N GLU A 55 10.41 -4.93 19.71
CA GLU A 55 10.32 -6.36 19.41
C GLU A 55 10.97 -6.70 18.08
N ASN A 56 10.91 -5.79 17.11
CA ASN A 56 11.48 -6.00 15.77
C ASN A 56 12.91 -5.45 15.69
N GLN A 57 13.87 -6.24 16.13
CA GLN A 57 15.29 -5.89 16.07
C GLN A 57 16.05 -6.66 14.98
N SER A 58 15.34 -7.43 14.14
CA SER A 58 15.96 -8.26 13.10
C SER A 58 16.44 -7.46 11.89
N GLY A 59 15.90 -6.26 11.70
CA GLY A 59 16.22 -5.45 10.53
C GLY A 59 15.47 -5.91 9.27
N GLY A 60 15.88 -5.38 8.12
CA GLY A 60 15.28 -5.69 6.84
C GLY A 60 16.09 -5.11 5.69
N ASN A 61 15.52 -5.16 4.49
CA ASN A 61 16.15 -4.59 3.32
C ASN A 61 15.21 -3.58 2.65
N LEU A 62 15.72 -2.38 2.40
CA LEU A 62 15.10 -1.45 1.47
C LEU A 62 15.68 -1.72 0.08
N ILE A 63 14.80 -2.03 -0.85
CA ILE A 63 15.17 -2.28 -2.24
C ILE A 63 14.68 -1.11 -3.08
N LEU A 64 15.60 -0.50 -3.83
CA LEU A 64 15.25 0.53 -4.81
C LEU A 64 15.49 -0.01 -6.21
N ASN A 65 14.44 -0.03 -7.02
CA ASN A 65 14.47 -0.34 -8.43
C ASN A 65 14.24 0.95 -9.22
N LEU A 66 15.26 1.46 -9.86
CA LEU A 66 15.23 2.73 -10.58
C LEU A 66 15.30 2.49 -12.08
N GLY A 67 14.24 2.74 -12.79
CA GLY A 67 14.13 2.52 -14.23
C GLY A 67 12.73 2.09 -14.65
N ASN A 68 12.66 1.27 -15.69
CA ASN A 68 11.38 0.71 -16.13
C ASN A 68 11.01 -0.47 -15.24
N VAL A 69 9.89 -0.37 -14.57
CA VAL A 69 9.29 -1.41 -13.74
C VAL A 69 7.94 -1.76 -14.34
N SER A 70 7.57 -3.03 -14.34
CA SER A 70 6.26 -3.46 -14.82
C SER A 70 5.14 -2.77 -14.04
N GLU A 71 4.13 -2.32 -14.77
CA GLU A 71 2.92 -1.72 -14.22
C GLU A 71 1.85 -2.77 -13.92
N ASP A 72 1.97 -3.99 -14.48
CA ASP A 72 1.15 -5.15 -14.13
C ASP A 72 1.51 -5.63 -12.72
N VAL A 73 0.70 -5.24 -11.74
CA VAL A 73 0.93 -5.54 -10.32
C VAL A 73 0.35 -6.89 -9.94
N LEU A 74 -0.82 -7.25 -10.47
CA LEU A 74 -1.48 -8.51 -10.20
C LEU A 74 -1.14 -9.53 -11.28
N LYS A 75 -0.32 -10.51 -10.94
CA LYS A 75 0.10 -11.57 -11.86
C LYS A 75 -1.03 -12.59 -12.07
N ASP A 76 -2.10 -12.17 -12.71
CA ASP A 76 -3.31 -12.96 -12.93
C ASP A 76 -3.45 -13.47 -14.38
N GLY A 77 -2.63 -12.97 -15.30
CA GLY A 77 -2.63 -13.32 -16.72
C GLY A 77 -3.50 -12.40 -17.60
N PHE A 78 -4.11 -11.39 -17.01
CA PHE A 78 -4.79 -10.32 -17.73
C PHE A 78 -3.85 -9.14 -17.97
N LYS A 79 -4.15 -8.33 -18.98
CA LYS A 79 -3.42 -7.13 -19.34
C LYS A 79 -4.33 -5.92 -19.29
N SER A 80 -5.19 -5.90 -18.29
CA SER A 80 -6.15 -4.82 -18.07
C SER A 80 -5.75 -4.11 -16.79
N PHE A 81 -6.01 -2.83 -16.71
CA PHE A 81 -5.86 -2.11 -15.46
C PHE A 81 -6.96 -2.54 -14.48
N GLU A 82 -6.59 -3.01 -13.31
CA GLU A 82 -7.52 -3.56 -12.33
C GLU A 82 -8.31 -2.49 -11.59
N ASN A 83 -7.73 -1.33 -11.42
CA ASN A 83 -8.43 -0.23 -10.79
C ASN A 83 -9.37 0.50 -11.77
N GLY A 84 -10.31 1.22 -11.25
CA GLY A 84 -11.15 2.11 -12.06
C GLY A 84 -12.38 1.43 -12.62
N LEU A 85 -12.92 0.44 -11.93
CA LEU A 85 -14.30 0.02 -12.20
C LEU A 85 -15.22 1.24 -12.04
N PRO A 86 -16.06 1.52 -13.01
CA PRO A 86 -16.91 2.71 -12.98
C PRO A 86 -18.00 2.58 -11.92
N SER A 87 -18.70 3.69 -11.67
CA SER A 87 -19.83 3.75 -10.76
C SER A 87 -20.89 2.68 -11.08
N SER A 88 -21.70 2.32 -10.09
CA SER A 88 -22.67 1.24 -10.16
C SER A 88 -23.58 1.26 -11.37
N GLU A 89 -23.93 2.44 -11.88
CA GLU A 89 -24.80 2.58 -13.07
C GLU A 89 -24.16 2.03 -14.34
N LEU A 90 -22.85 1.90 -14.38
CA LEU A 90 -22.10 1.40 -15.54
C LEU A 90 -21.60 -0.04 -15.35
N LEU A 91 -21.64 -0.59 -14.15
CA LEU A 91 -21.18 -1.95 -13.87
C LEU A 91 -21.95 -3.02 -14.65
N GLU A 92 -23.24 -2.80 -14.92
CA GLU A 92 -24.06 -3.73 -15.70
C GLU A 92 -23.66 -3.83 -17.18
N ASN A 93 -22.81 -2.91 -17.65
CA ASN A 93 -22.42 -2.80 -19.06
C ASN A 93 -20.93 -3.01 -19.29
N ILE A 94 -20.18 -3.44 -18.27
CA ILE A 94 -18.75 -3.72 -18.40
C ILE A 94 -18.58 -5.23 -18.51
N ASP A 95 -17.87 -5.64 -19.56
CA ASP A 95 -17.39 -7.01 -19.64
C ASP A 95 -16.29 -7.18 -18.60
N GLU A 96 -16.50 -8.09 -17.66
CA GLU A 96 -15.57 -8.40 -16.59
C GLU A 96 -15.32 -9.91 -16.51
N GLU A 97 -14.15 -10.27 -16.00
CA GLU A 97 -13.79 -11.63 -15.65
C GLU A 97 -13.38 -11.70 -14.18
N SER A 98 -13.65 -12.84 -13.56
CA SER A 98 -13.21 -13.09 -12.18
C SER A 98 -11.95 -13.93 -12.19
N SER A 99 -10.93 -13.49 -11.47
CA SER A 99 -9.72 -14.24 -11.17
C SER A 99 -9.73 -14.73 -9.72
N VAL A 100 -8.65 -15.35 -9.27
CA VAL A 100 -8.46 -15.68 -7.84
C VAL A 100 -8.21 -14.42 -7.00
N TRP A 101 -7.85 -13.33 -7.64
CA TRP A 101 -7.48 -12.06 -7.00
C TRP A 101 -8.66 -11.12 -6.82
N GLY A 102 -9.70 -11.26 -7.65
CA GLY A 102 -10.84 -10.39 -7.63
C GLY A 102 -11.59 -10.37 -8.96
N ARG A 103 -12.14 -9.23 -9.28
CA ARG A 103 -12.94 -8.97 -10.46
C ARG A 103 -12.22 -7.96 -11.36
N MET A 104 -11.92 -8.37 -12.59
CA MET A 104 -11.11 -7.62 -13.55
C MET A 104 -11.96 -7.15 -14.73
N PRO A 105 -11.88 -5.87 -15.13
CA PRO A 105 -12.50 -5.42 -16.37
C PRO A 105 -11.72 -5.98 -17.56
N THR A 106 -12.44 -6.49 -18.58
CA THR A 106 -11.81 -6.93 -19.83
C THR A 106 -11.62 -5.78 -20.82
N THR A 107 -12.24 -4.64 -20.55
CA THR A 107 -12.11 -3.41 -21.33
C THR A 107 -11.60 -2.29 -20.45
N PHE A 108 -10.65 -1.57 -20.98
CA PHE A 108 -10.02 -0.45 -20.30
C PHE A 108 -11.03 0.66 -19.95
N ALA A 109 -11.19 0.93 -18.67
CA ALA A 109 -11.98 2.05 -18.16
C ALA A 109 -11.05 3.14 -17.64
N LEU A 110 -10.99 4.27 -18.32
CA LEU A 110 -10.22 5.44 -17.88
C LEU A 110 -10.99 6.18 -16.79
N THR A 111 -10.59 6.00 -15.56
CA THR A 111 -11.03 6.84 -14.45
C THR A 111 -9.89 7.75 -14.02
N ASN A 112 -9.95 9.02 -14.35
CA ASN A 112 -8.89 9.99 -14.03
C ASN A 112 -9.04 10.63 -12.65
N SER A 113 -10.20 10.47 -12.01
CA SER A 113 -10.47 11.02 -10.68
C SER A 113 -11.70 10.35 -10.07
N PHE A 114 -11.74 10.29 -8.75
CA PHE A 114 -12.95 9.90 -8.05
C PHE A 114 -14.08 10.93 -8.23
N ASP A 115 -15.31 10.46 -8.27
CA ASP A 115 -16.48 11.32 -8.30
C ASP A 115 -16.59 12.14 -7.00
N ILE A 116 -17.12 13.35 -7.11
CA ILE A 116 -17.39 14.23 -5.97
C ILE A 116 -18.62 13.74 -5.20
N ASP A 117 -19.56 13.09 -5.90
CA ASP A 117 -20.75 12.54 -5.29
C ASP A 117 -20.42 11.29 -4.45
N ALA A 118 -20.83 11.32 -3.18
CA ALA A 118 -20.51 10.26 -2.24
C ALA A 118 -21.16 8.91 -2.59
N GLU A 119 -22.32 8.91 -3.26
CA GLU A 119 -22.98 7.68 -3.67
C GLU A 119 -22.25 7.02 -4.84
N SER A 120 -21.83 7.81 -5.82
CA SER A 120 -21.03 7.30 -6.95
C SER A 120 -19.64 6.89 -6.49
N ARG A 121 -19.01 7.68 -5.61
CA ARG A 121 -17.65 7.47 -5.15
C ARG A 121 -17.46 6.14 -4.43
N GLN A 122 -18.41 5.70 -3.62
CA GLN A 122 -18.31 4.42 -2.92
C GLN A 122 -18.24 3.20 -3.87
N PHE A 123 -18.67 3.35 -5.13
CA PHE A 123 -18.55 2.29 -6.13
C PHE A 123 -17.22 2.34 -6.88
N GLN A 124 -16.51 3.43 -6.79
CA GLN A 124 -15.19 3.64 -7.38
C GLN A 124 -14.06 3.28 -6.42
N ASP A 125 -14.41 3.04 -5.15
CA ASP A 125 -13.49 2.67 -4.09
C ASP A 125 -13.39 1.14 -4.02
N VAL A 126 -12.70 0.56 -4.98
CA VAL A 126 -12.69 -0.88 -5.26
C VAL A 126 -11.29 -1.49 -5.28
N GLY A 127 -10.26 -0.71 -4.99
CA GLY A 127 -8.89 -1.20 -4.95
C GLY A 127 -8.41 -1.81 -6.27
N LEU A 128 -7.39 -2.65 -6.20
CA LEU A 128 -6.88 -3.40 -7.34
C LEU A 128 -7.65 -4.71 -7.59
N ASP A 129 -8.43 -5.18 -6.64
CA ASP A 129 -9.20 -6.42 -6.80
C ASP A 129 -10.59 -6.18 -7.40
N GLY A 130 -10.95 -4.92 -7.65
CA GLY A 130 -12.23 -4.54 -8.28
C GLY A 130 -13.45 -4.79 -7.40
N LEU A 131 -13.26 -4.98 -6.09
CA LEU A 131 -14.31 -5.32 -5.13
C LEU A 131 -14.35 -4.26 -4.02
N ARG A 132 -15.55 -3.96 -3.52
CA ARG A 132 -15.71 -3.16 -2.30
C ARG A 132 -15.68 -4.09 -1.08
N ASP A 133 -15.37 -3.59 0.10
CA ASP A 133 -15.36 -4.35 1.36
C ASP A 133 -16.51 -5.35 1.51
N ILE A 134 -17.74 -4.93 1.16
CA ILE A 134 -18.91 -5.80 1.27
C ILE A 134 -18.90 -6.93 0.23
N ASP A 135 -18.40 -6.65 -0.97
CA ASP A 135 -18.31 -7.62 -2.07
C ASP A 135 -17.13 -8.57 -1.84
N GLU A 136 -16.03 -8.09 -1.26
CA GLU A 136 -14.88 -8.89 -0.84
C GLU A 136 -15.26 -9.98 0.15
N ARG A 137 -16.05 -9.63 1.15
CA ARG A 137 -16.55 -10.59 2.15
C ARG A 137 -17.31 -11.74 1.51
N ILE A 138 -18.04 -11.47 0.45
CA ILE A 138 -18.80 -12.48 -0.29
C ILE A 138 -17.85 -13.27 -1.20
N PHE A 139 -16.98 -12.58 -1.94
CA PHE A 139 -16.09 -13.20 -2.91
C PHE A 139 -15.05 -14.10 -2.23
N PHE A 140 -14.43 -13.64 -1.16
CA PHE A 140 -13.40 -14.35 -0.42
C PHE A 140 -13.94 -15.20 0.75
N ASP A 141 -15.27 -15.32 0.93
CA ASP A 141 -15.87 -16.08 2.03
C ASP A 141 -15.29 -17.48 2.19
N THR A 142 -15.30 -18.29 1.12
CA THR A 142 -14.83 -19.68 1.16
C THR A 142 -13.35 -19.85 0.90
N SER A 143 -12.77 -18.95 0.11
CA SER A 143 -11.36 -19.05 -0.28
C SER A 143 -10.41 -18.58 0.82
N TYR A 144 -10.84 -17.66 1.66
CA TYR A 144 -10.02 -17.04 2.70
C TYR A 144 -10.70 -16.94 4.06
N VAL A 145 -11.80 -16.19 4.21
CA VAL A 145 -12.40 -15.85 5.51
C VAL A 145 -12.77 -17.10 6.31
N LYS A 146 -13.48 -18.04 5.73
CA LYS A 146 -13.83 -19.32 6.41
C LYS A 146 -12.63 -20.20 6.74
N LYS A 147 -11.55 -20.10 5.98
CA LYS A 147 -10.32 -20.84 6.32
C LYS A 147 -9.67 -20.27 7.57
N ILE A 148 -9.63 -18.93 7.68
CA ILE A 148 -9.16 -18.25 8.88
C ILE A 148 -10.03 -18.60 10.09
N GLU A 149 -11.35 -18.55 9.94
CA GLU A 149 -12.30 -18.98 10.98
C GLU A 149 -12.01 -20.41 11.47
N ASN A 150 -11.83 -21.35 10.54
CA ASN A 150 -11.58 -22.74 10.87
C ASN A 150 -10.25 -22.99 11.58
N ILE A 151 -9.22 -22.17 11.27
CA ILE A 151 -7.88 -22.35 11.84
C ILE A 151 -7.77 -21.65 13.20
N TYR A 152 -8.26 -20.41 13.30
CA TYR A 152 -8.03 -19.53 14.46
C TYR A 152 -9.26 -19.34 15.34
N GLY A 153 -10.45 -19.65 14.85
CA GLY A 153 -11.74 -19.50 15.56
C GLY A 153 -12.40 -18.15 15.30
N ILE A 154 -13.73 -18.13 15.48
CA ILE A 154 -14.59 -16.97 15.20
C ILE A 154 -14.31 -15.76 16.09
N ASP A 155 -13.76 -15.98 17.30
CA ASP A 155 -13.46 -14.92 18.26
C ASP A 155 -12.00 -14.41 18.16
N SER A 156 -11.22 -14.90 17.19
CA SER A 156 -9.83 -14.48 17.00
C SER A 156 -9.72 -13.12 16.33
N ASP A 157 -8.67 -12.36 16.66
CA ASP A 157 -8.36 -11.11 15.97
C ASP A 157 -8.09 -11.36 14.50
N ALA A 158 -7.41 -12.47 14.16
CA ALA A 158 -7.15 -12.87 12.79
C ALA A 158 -8.44 -13.02 11.97
N TYR A 159 -9.47 -13.65 12.53
CA TYR A 159 -10.77 -13.76 11.86
C TYR A 159 -11.46 -12.41 11.72
N ASN A 160 -11.46 -11.61 12.80
CA ASN A 160 -12.09 -10.29 12.79
C ASN A 160 -11.45 -9.36 11.75
N LEU A 161 -10.12 -9.36 11.63
CA LEU A 161 -9.38 -8.62 10.61
C LEU A 161 -9.73 -9.12 9.20
N ALA A 162 -9.66 -10.45 8.98
CA ALA A 162 -9.99 -11.04 7.68
C ALA A 162 -11.45 -10.81 7.26
N LEU A 163 -12.37 -10.67 8.23
CA LEU A 163 -13.77 -10.37 7.94
C LEU A 163 -14.01 -8.89 7.68
N SER A 164 -13.27 -8.01 8.33
CA SER A 164 -13.44 -6.56 8.16
C SER A 164 -12.92 -6.07 6.83
N ASP A 165 -11.81 -6.61 6.38
CA ASP A 165 -11.06 -6.18 5.20
C ASP A 165 -10.27 -7.40 4.66
N PRO A 166 -10.95 -8.25 3.83
CA PRO A 166 -10.33 -9.47 3.33
C PRO A 166 -9.10 -9.24 2.45
N SER A 167 -9.06 -8.15 1.71
CA SER A 167 -7.95 -7.80 0.80
C SER A 167 -6.84 -7.02 1.50
N SER A 168 -7.12 -6.47 2.68
CA SER A 168 -6.21 -5.58 3.42
C SER A 168 -5.83 -4.34 2.63
N ASP A 169 -6.83 -3.74 1.99
CA ASP A 169 -6.63 -2.65 1.06
C ASP A 169 -7.33 -1.35 1.46
N ASN A 170 -7.97 -1.29 2.60
CA ASN A 170 -8.60 -0.11 3.13
C ASN A 170 -7.61 1.04 3.38
N TYR A 171 -7.84 2.16 2.71
CA TYR A 171 -7.07 3.38 2.92
C TYR A 171 -7.48 4.13 4.19
N LYS A 172 -6.50 4.56 4.97
CA LYS A 172 -6.69 5.52 6.07
C LYS A 172 -5.80 6.74 5.90
N TYR A 173 -6.42 7.91 6.02
CA TYR A 173 -5.66 9.16 5.99
C TYR A 173 -4.85 9.35 7.27
N PHE A 174 -3.55 9.53 7.14
CA PHE A 174 -2.60 9.56 8.26
C PHE A 174 -2.79 10.73 9.27
N LEU A 175 -3.51 11.79 8.88
CA LEU A 175 -3.89 12.92 9.74
C LEU A 175 -5.40 12.88 10.10
N GLY A 176 -6.03 11.72 10.05
CA GLY A 176 -7.44 11.56 10.40
C GLY A 176 -7.73 11.80 11.88
N ASP A 177 -8.90 12.38 12.17
CA ASP A 177 -9.35 12.63 13.55
C ASP A 177 -9.49 11.34 14.38
N ASP A 178 -9.75 10.21 13.76
CA ASP A 178 -9.78 8.89 14.38
C ASP A 178 -8.41 8.54 14.98
N LEU A 179 -7.35 8.72 14.18
CA LEU A 179 -5.98 8.47 14.62
C LEU A 179 -5.49 9.50 15.66
N ASP A 180 -6.01 10.72 15.61
CA ASP A 180 -5.74 11.73 16.65
C ASP A 180 -6.39 11.36 17.98
N ASN A 181 -7.64 10.89 17.96
CA ASN A 181 -8.34 10.45 19.15
C ASN A 181 -7.74 9.20 19.78
N GLU A 182 -7.14 8.33 18.98
CA GLU A 182 -6.42 7.13 19.44
C GLU A 182 -4.99 7.45 19.93
N GLU A 183 -4.53 8.71 19.79
CA GLU A 183 -3.13 9.09 20.01
C GLU A 183 -2.14 8.19 19.25
N ALA A 184 -2.53 7.82 18.03
CA ALA A 184 -1.82 6.82 17.24
C ALA A 184 -0.36 7.20 17.01
N SER A 185 0.53 6.21 17.13
CA SER A 185 1.95 6.36 16.82
C SER A 185 2.15 6.67 15.33
N ILE A 186 3.32 7.18 14.97
CA ILE A 186 3.61 7.51 13.57
C ILE A 186 3.55 6.28 12.66
N LEU A 187 4.01 5.12 13.11
CA LEU A 187 3.90 3.87 12.35
C LEU A 187 2.43 3.49 12.14
N LYS A 188 1.61 3.58 13.18
CA LYS A 188 0.17 3.30 13.07
C LYS A 188 -0.54 4.23 12.11
N ARG A 189 -0.13 5.51 12.03
CA ARG A 189 -0.71 6.49 11.11
C ARG A 189 -0.44 6.16 9.64
N TYR A 190 0.71 5.56 9.35
CA TYR A 190 1.11 5.22 7.99
C TYR A 190 0.80 3.76 7.60
N GLU A 191 0.20 2.97 8.49
CA GLU A 191 -0.12 1.56 8.24
C GLU A 191 -1.00 1.35 7.00
N TYR A 192 -1.97 2.24 6.79
CA TYR A 192 -2.91 2.20 5.69
C TYR A 192 -2.75 3.35 4.68
N PHE A 193 -1.63 4.08 4.75
CA PHE A 193 -1.42 5.27 3.92
C PHE A 193 -1.10 4.96 2.46
N SER A 194 -0.35 3.90 2.26
CA SER A 194 0.05 3.45 0.92
C SER A 194 -0.85 2.32 0.44
N GLY A 195 -2.11 2.34 0.81
CA GLY A 195 -3.02 1.38 0.24
C GLY A 195 -2.75 1.32 -1.27
N ILE A 196 -2.51 0.15 -1.78
CA ILE A 196 -2.34 -0.13 -3.20
C ILE A 196 -3.63 0.23 -3.94
N ASP A 197 -4.61 0.62 -3.23
CA ASP A 197 -5.99 0.68 -3.52
C ASP A 197 -6.36 2.11 -3.68
N GLY A 198 -7.00 2.39 -4.72
CA GLY A 198 -7.59 3.67 -4.95
C GLY A 198 -8.59 4.13 -3.87
N ASN A 199 -8.60 3.45 -2.73
CA ASN A 199 -9.48 3.75 -1.62
C ASN A 199 -9.25 5.17 -1.15
N SER A 200 -10.17 6.02 -1.49
CA SER A 200 -10.20 7.36 -0.94
C SER A 200 -11.29 7.42 0.11
N ALA A 201 -10.95 7.95 1.27
CA ALA A 201 -11.94 8.21 2.29
C ALA A 201 -13.13 8.96 1.69
N ILE A 202 -14.36 8.54 2.01
CA ILE A 202 -15.57 9.28 1.66
C ILE A 202 -15.37 10.70 2.18
N PRO A 203 -15.57 11.75 1.38
CA PRO A 203 -15.36 13.11 1.81
C PRO A 203 -16.25 13.39 3.03
N ASN A 204 -15.67 13.49 4.20
CA ASN A 204 -16.30 14.17 5.30
C ASN A 204 -16.42 15.66 4.90
N PRO A 205 -17.37 16.48 5.42
CA PRO A 205 -17.56 17.86 4.98
C PRO A 205 -16.34 18.79 5.00
N THR A 206 -15.19 18.29 5.42
CA THR A 206 -13.89 18.93 5.23
C THR A 206 -13.17 18.29 4.03
N PRO A 207 -13.19 18.93 2.85
CA PRO A 207 -12.73 18.34 1.58
C PRO A 207 -11.21 18.20 1.43
N THR A 208 -10.44 18.25 2.49
CA THR A 208 -8.97 18.25 2.44
C THR A 208 -8.33 16.87 2.52
N MET A 209 -9.11 15.81 2.62
CA MET A 209 -8.60 14.51 3.07
C MET A 209 -8.73 13.37 2.05
N SER A 210 -9.22 13.64 0.86
CA SER A 210 -9.38 12.61 -0.16
C SER A 210 -8.50 12.87 -1.35
N THR A 211 -7.87 11.82 -1.86
CA THR A 211 -7.23 11.92 -3.16
C THR A 211 -8.30 12.10 -4.23
N THR A 212 -8.05 12.97 -5.20
CA THR A 212 -8.93 13.18 -6.34
C THR A 212 -8.57 12.28 -7.52
N ILE A 213 -7.48 11.54 -7.38
CA ILE A 213 -6.94 10.65 -8.40
C ILE A 213 -6.76 9.28 -7.74
N PRO A 214 -7.40 8.23 -8.24
CA PRO A 214 -7.20 6.89 -7.74
C PRO A 214 -5.75 6.45 -7.96
N ASN A 215 -5.23 5.62 -7.09
CA ASN A 215 -4.04 4.86 -7.41
C ASN A 215 -4.36 3.96 -8.59
N THR A 216 -3.45 3.85 -9.53
CA THR A 216 -3.63 3.11 -10.76
C THR A 216 -2.34 2.38 -11.10
N GLU A 217 -2.46 1.28 -11.80
CA GLU A 217 -1.31 0.58 -12.35
C GLU A 217 -0.62 1.40 -13.44
N ASP A 218 -1.35 2.23 -14.19
CA ASP A 218 -0.79 3.22 -15.13
C ASP A 218 -0.14 4.38 -14.36
N ILE A 219 1.04 4.14 -13.81
CA ILE A 219 1.80 5.09 -12.99
C ILE A 219 2.22 6.33 -13.80
N ASN A 220 2.51 6.16 -15.06
CA ASN A 220 3.01 7.22 -15.92
C ASN A 220 1.89 8.00 -16.64
N PHE A 221 0.64 7.54 -16.57
CA PHE A 221 -0.55 8.11 -17.21
C PHE A 221 -0.46 8.18 -18.75
N ASP A 222 0.16 7.17 -19.35
CA ASP A 222 0.23 7.07 -20.82
C ASP A 222 -0.89 6.21 -21.43
N ASN A 223 -1.76 5.66 -20.61
CA ASN A 223 -2.89 4.79 -20.94
C ASN A 223 -2.46 3.47 -21.59
N THR A 224 -1.27 3.00 -21.28
CA THR A 224 -0.78 1.69 -21.72
C THR A 224 -0.20 0.94 -20.54
N LEU A 225 -0.45 -0.37 -20.46
CA LEU A 225 0.16 -1.22 -19.45
C LEU A 225 1.57 -1.59 -19.89
N ASN A 226 2.57 -1.04 -19.24
CA ASN A 226 3.97 -1.29 -19.55
C ASN A 226 4.46 -2.54 -18.78
N GLU A 227 4.82 -3.59 -19.50
CA GLU A 227 5.29 -4.86 -18.91
C GLU A 227 6.83 -5.01 -18.92
N SER A 228 7.55 -4.08 -19.53
CA SER A 228 8.99 -4.22 -19.68
C SER A 228 9.73 -3.81 -18.41
N GLU A 229 10.67 -4.67 -17.99
CA GLU A 229 11.51 -4.40 -16.82
C GLU A 229 12.96 -4.17 -17.23
N SER A 230 13.48 -3.01 -16.86
CA SER A 230 14.88 -2.64 -17.06
C SER A 230 15.26 -1.56 -16.05
N TYR A 231 15.86 -1.93 -14.94
CA TYR A 231 16.13 -1.02 -13.83
C TYR A 231 17.48 -1.29 -13.15
N TYR A 232 17.99 -0.27 -12.50
CA TYR A 232 19.09 -0.39 -11.54
C TYR A 232 18.54 -0.85 -10.20
N HIS A 233 19.15 -1.90 -9.66
CA HIS A 233 18.72 -2.52 -8.40
C HIS A 233 19.71 -2.18 -7.29
N TYR A 234 19.24 -1.56 -6.22
CA TYR A 234 20.01 -1.26 -5.03
C TYR A 234 19.40 -1.96 -3.83
N ASN A 235 20.20 -2.75 -3.13
CA ASN A 235 19.81 -3.38 -1.87
C ASN A 235 20.48 -2.63 -0.72
N ILE A 236 19.68 -2.05 0.16
CA ILE A 236 20.12 -1.27 1.31
C ILE A 236 19.68 -1.99 2.57
N PRO A 237 20.58 -2.69 3.27
CA PRO A 237 20.23 -3.32 4.53
C PRO A 237 19.93 -2.24 5.59
N LEU A 238 18.81 -2.40 6.26
CA LEU A 238 18.37 -1.59 7.39
C LEU A 238 18.46 -2.44 8.66
N PHE A 239 19.07 -1.89 9.71
CA PHE A 239 19.22 -2.55 10.99
C PHE A 239 19.22 -1.53 12.14
N PRO A 240 18.94 -1.95 13.37
CA PRO A 240 18.98 -1.04 14.52
C PRO A 240 20.34 -0.38 14.72
N GLU A 241 20.34 0.86 15.20
CA GLU A 241 21.56 1.61 15.55
C GLU A 241 22.54 1.84 14.38
N MET A 242 22.03 2.03 13.16
CA MET A 242 22.83 2.41 11.99
C MET A 242 23.63 3.69 12.24
N LYS A 243 24.80 3.81 11.58
CA LYS A 243 25.75 4.92 11.71
C LYS A 243 26.11 5.51 10.36
N ILE A 244 26.62 6.73 10.37
CA ILE A 244 27.22 7.34 9.17
C ILE A 244 28.31 6.42 8.61
N GLY A 245 28.21 6.12 7.33
CA GLY A 245 29.09 5.20 6.61
C GLY A 245 28.56 3.77 6.50
N ASP A 246 27.51 3.41 7.23
CA ASP A 246 26.80 2.15 7.02
C ASP A 246 25.86 2.29 5.81
N SER A 247 25.82 1.28 4.95
CA SER A 247 24.77 1.12 3.90
C SER A 247 24.34 2.42 3.18
N TYR A 248 25.30 3.21 2.72
CA TYR A 248 25.07 4.50 2.02
C TYR A 248 24.57 5.66 2.91
N ILE A 249 24.64 5.55 4.24
CA ILE A 249 24.23 6.64 5.15
C ILE A 249 25.31 7.74 5.15
N THR A 250 24.88 8.95 4.82
CA THR A 250 25.75 10.13 4.75
C THR A 250 25.53 11.12 5.88
N ASP A 251 24.35 11.14 6.47
CA ASP A 251 24.01 12.00 7.62
C ASP A 251 22.96 11.35 8.52
N ILE A 252 22.93 11.80 9.77
CA ILE A 252 21.93 11.40 10.76
C ILE A 252 21.44 12.66 11.46
N GLN A 253 20.12 12.85 11.49
CA GLN A 253 19.49 13.95 12.19
C GLN A 253 18.60 13.44 13.32
N GLU A 254 18.67 14.08 14.47
CA GLU A 254 17.82 13.80 15.62
C GLU A 254 16.95 15.02 15.92
N THR A 255 15.66 14.80 16.08
CA THR A 255 14.70 15.85 16.37
C THR A 255 13.86 15.46 17.56
N GLU A 256 13.76 16.35 18.53
CA GLU A 256 12.83 16.17 19.64
C GLU A 256 11.43 16.62 19.20
N VAL A 257 10.45 15.74 19.37
CA VAL A 257 9.03 16.04 19.15
C VAL A 257 8.29 15.92 20.47
N ASN A 258 7.39 16.87 20.71
CA ASN A 258 6.51 16.83 21.87
C ASN A 258 5.28 16.00 21.49
N THR A 259 5.06 14.91 22.20
CA THR A 259 3.85 14.09 22.10
C THR A 259 2.96 14.34 23.32
N PRO A 260 1.67 14.00 23.27
CA PRO A 260 0.78 14.10 24.44
C PRO A 260 1.33 13.32 25.66
N THR A 261 2.10 12.29 25.42
CA THR A 261 2.70 11.42 26.45
C THR A 261 4.11 11.86 26.91
N GLY A 262 4.67 12.91 26.30
CA GLY A 262 5.99 13.43 26.64
C GLY A 262 6.87 13.73 25.43
N GLY A 263 8.07 14.26 25.66
CA GLY A 263 9.06 14.50 24.62
C GLY A 263 9.65 13.17 24.12
N ARG A 264 9.88 13.10 22.82
CA ARG A 264 10.44 11.93 22.15
C ARG A 264 11.47 12.37 21.12
N THR A 265 12.60 11.69 21.05
CA THR A 265 13.59 11.89 19.99
C THR A 265 13.29 10.98 18.81
N ILE A 266 13.17 11.58 17.64
CA ILE A 266 13.04 10.87 16.37
C ILE A 266 14.34 11.01 15.61
N LYS A 267 14.85 9.90 15.12
CA LYS A 267 16.08 9.81 14.34
C LYS A 267 15.74 9.64 12.86
N TRP A 268 16.49 10.34 12.01
CA TRP A 268 16.40 10.27 10.56
C TRP A 268 17.75 9.96 9.96
N TYR A 269 17.78 9.07 8.99
CA TYR A 269 18.96 8.68 8.25
C TYR A 269 18.89 9.21 6.83
N GLN A 270 19.93 9.92 6.40
CA GLN A 270 20.11 10.34 5.02
C GLN A 270 20.89 9.29 4.25
N PHE A 271 20.29 8.80 3.17
CA PHE A 271 20.92 7.86 2.24
C PHE A 271 21.30 8.57 0.95
N LYS A 272 22.45 8.20 0.39
CA LYS A 272 22.95 8.71 -0.88
C LYS A 272 23.54 7.57 -1.69
N ILE A 273 22.91 7.25 -2.81
CA ILE A 273 23.29 6.21 -3.78
C ILE A 273 23.60 6.81 -5.14
#